data_7635b228d107814ab7b48da291a2f728
#
_entry.id   7635b228d107814ab7b48da291a2f728
#
_cell.length_a   1.000
_cell.length_b   1.000
_cell.length_c   1.000
_cell.angle_alpha   90.00
_cell.angle_beta   90.00
_cell.angle_gamma   90.00
#
_symmetry.space_group_name_H-M   'P 1'
#
loop_
_entity.id
_entity.type
_entity.pdbx_description
1 polymer ?
#
loop_
_entity_poly.entity_id
_entity_poly.type
_entity_poly.pdbx_seq_one_letter_code
_entity_poly.pdbx_strand_id
1 'polypeptide(L)'
;SCAALLMLAGCASENQTAKINGKSIEDVVEAMTLEQKAALVCGSNRTKGQADNAPQIGRNDQLVPGAAGITVGFDSLGITQMCLSDGPAGLRISPNREGDTVNTYYCTGFPVGTVMASTWNQDLVQQEGAAMGNEVLEYGADILLAPGMNIQRNPLCGRNFEYYSEDPVLSGKTSAAFVR
;
A
#
# COMPACT_ATOMS: atom_id res chain seq x y z
N SER A 1 1.26 38.16 60.27
CA SER A 1 0.50 37.39 59.26
C SER A 1 1.30 37.27 57.98
N CYS A 2 2.04 36.15 57.80
CA CYS A 2 2.69 35.80 56.55
C CYS A 2 1.79 34.83 55.80
N ALA A 3 1.21 35.28 54.68
CA ALA A 3 0.50 34.41 53.76
C ALA A 3 1.51 33.77 52.82
N ALA A 4 1.71 32.46 52.92
CA ALA A 4 2.50 31.69 52.00
C ALA A 4 1.67 31.38 50.75
N LEU A 5 2.03 31.96 49.61
CA LEU A 5 1.46 31.69 48.32
C LEU A 5 2.10 30.41 47.78
N LEU A 6 1.41 29.28 47.83
CA LEU A 6 1.83 28.05 47.17
C LEU A 6 1.64 28.22 45.66
N MET A 7 2.72 28.39 44.92
CA MET A 7 2.76 28.25 43.48
C MET A 7 2.70 26.75 43.15
N LEU A 8 1.55 26.27 42.72
CA LEU A 8 1.43 24.99 42.04
C LEU A 8 2.03 25.15 40.63
N ALA A 9 3.32 24.81 40.52
CA ALA A 9 3.93 24.58 39.20
C ALA A 9 3.34 23.29 38.64
N GLY A 10 2.30 23.45 37.84
CA GLY A 10 1.82 22.36 36.97
C GLY A 10 2.95 22.01 35.99
N CYS A 11 3.64 20.91 36.21
CA CYS A 11 4.42 20.29 35.19
C CYS A 11 3.45 19.88 34.05
N ALA A 12 3.31 20.74 33.04
CA ALA A 12 2.86 20.30 31.75
C ALA A 12 3.95 19.35 31.23
N SER A 13 3.73 18.05 31.30
CA SER A 13 4.54 17.10 30.57
C SER A 13 4.44 17.50 29.12
N GLU A 14 5.51 18.03 28.54
CA GLU A 14 5.65 18.11 27.10
C GLU A 14 5.46 16.68 26.59
N ASN A 15 4.33 16.44 25.97
CA ASN A 15 4.07 15.22 25.23
C ASN A 15 5.13 15.17 24.12
N GLN A 16 6.28 14.52 24.43
CA GLN A 16 7.23 14.18 23.39
C GLN A 16 6.49 13.28 22.41
N THR A 17 6.14 13.85 21.25
CA THR A 17 5.44 13.13 20.20
C THR A 17 6.28 11.92 19.82
N ALA A 18 5.75 10.73 20.07
CA ALA A 18 6.40 9.49 19.65
C ALA A 18 6.50 9.50 18.12
N LYS A 19 7.67 9.16 17.61
CA LYS A 19 7.93 9.05 16.16
C LYS A 19 8.47 7.66 15.86
N ILE A 20 8.21 7.15 14.66
CA ILE A 20 8.70 5.83 14.22
C ILE A 20 10.23 5.74 14.30
N ASN A 21 10.95 6.84 14.10
CA ASN A 21 12.41 6.88 14.13
C ASN A 21 12.98 6.47 15.49
N GLY A 22 13.21 5.17 15.67
CA GLY A 22 13.88 4.60 16.85
C GLY A 22 12.97 4.27 18.03
N LYS A 23 11.65 4.30 17.88
CA LYS A 23 10.67 3.87 18.90
C LYS A 23 9.96 2.60 18.48
N SER A 24 9.37 1.89 19.44
CA SER A 24 8.55 0.72 19.15
C SER A 24 7.27 1.13 18.41
N ILE A 25 6.72 0.23 17.63
CA ILE A 25 5.45 0.44 16.93
C ILE A 25 4.34 0.70 17.96
N GLU A 26 4.38 -0.01 19.09
CA GLU A 26 3.43 0.13 20.20
C GLU A 26 3.39 1.56 20.74
N ASP A 27 4.55 2.16 21.01
CA ASP A 27 4.65 3.54 21.51
C ASP A 27 4.03 4.54 20.51
N VAL A 28 4.23 4.32 19.21
CA VAL A 28 3.67 5.19 18.17
C VAL A 28 2.15 5.02 18.10
N VAL A 29 1.66 3.78 18.14
CA VAL A 29 0.22 3.48 18.12
C VAL A 29 -0.48 4.03 19.37
N GLU A 30 0.14 3.96 20.55
CA GLU A 30 -0.41 4.56 21.78
C GLU A 30 -0.50 6.09 21.68
N ALA A 31 0.48 6.73 21.05
CA ALA A 31 0.49 8.18 20.86
C ALA A 31 -0.53 8.69 19.83
N MET A 32 -1.06 7.83 18.97
CA MET A 32 -2.05 8.20 17.95
C MET A 32 -3.43 8.41 18.56
N THR A 33 -4.13 9.46 18.09
CA THR A 33 -5.56 9.64 18.39
C THR A 33 -6.40 8.59 17.64
N LEU A 34 -7.67 8.43 18.07
CA LEU A 34 -8.58 7.50 17.37
C LEU A 34 -8.82 7.91 15.92
N GLU A 35 -8.92 9.21 15.65
CA GLU A 35 -9.09 9.78 14.31
C GLU A 35 -7.88 9.48 13.43
N GLN A 36 -6.66 9.60 13.97
CA GLN A 36 -5.44 9.26 13.24
C GLN A 36 -5.37 7.77 12.92
N LYS A 37 -5.73 6.90 13.88
CA LYS A 37 -5.81 5.45 13.65
C LYS A 37 -6.82 5.10 12.56
N ALA A 38 -8.02 5.70 12.63
CA ALA A 38 -9.06 5.50 11.62
C ALA A 38 -8.60 5.99 10.23
N ALA A 39 -8.02 7.19 10.15
CA ALA A 39 -7.52 7.73 8.89
C ALA A 39 -6.41 6.88 8.27
N LEU A 40 -5.49 6.34 9.08
CA LEU A 40 -4.40 5.49 8.60
C LEU A 40 -4.92 4.21 7.92
N VAL A 41 -5.92 3.55 8.51
CA VAL A 41 -6.47 2.30 7.95
C VAL A 41 -7.47 2.53 6.83
N CYS A 42 -8.09 3.72 6.75
CA CYS A 42 -8.97 4.08 5.63
C CYS A 42 -8.21 4.54 4.39
N GLY A 43 -7.01 5.09 4.58
CA GLY A 43 -6.23 5.69 3.51
C GLY A 43 -6.84 6.96 2.92
N SER A 44 -6.29 7.43 1.81
CA SER A 44 -6.76 8.60 1.08
C SER A 44 -6.97 8.25 -0.40
N ASN A 45 -8.19 8.43 -0.88
CA ASN A 45 -8.57 8.19 -2.28
C ASN A 45 -8.85 9.51 -3.03
N ARG A 46 -8.17 10.59 -2.66
CA ARG A 46 -8.40 11.88 -3.33
C ARG A 46 -7.69 11.91 -4.68
N THR A 47 -8.45 12.14 -5.72
CA THR A 47 -7.95 12.57 -7.03
C THR A 47 -7.89 14.09 -7.07
N LYS A 48 -6.80 14.61 -7.64
CA LYS A 48 -6.64 16.05 -7.83
C LYS A 48 -7.81 16.62 -8.65
N GLY A 49 -8.55 17.57 -8.07
CA GLY A 49 -9.67 18.25 -8.75
C GLY A 49 -11.05 17.62 -8.60
N GLN A 50 -11.21 16.56 -7.80
CA GLN A 50 -12.52 16.02 -7.49
C GLN A 50 -13.17 16.68 -6.27
N ALA A 51 -14.51 16.81 -6.33
CA ALA A 51 -15.31 17.22 -5.19
C ALA A 51 -15.14 16.23 -4.03
N ASP A 52 -15.11 16.74 -2.79
CA ASP A 52 -14.83 15.99 -1.56
C ASP A 52 -15.76 14.77 -1.30
N ASN A 53 -16.83 14.60 -2.07
CA ASN A 53 -17.88 13.60 -1.88
C ASN A 53 -18.00 12.56 -3.01
N ALA A 54 -17.12 12.56 -4.01
CA ALA A 54 -17.20 11.58 -5.08
C ALA A 54 -16.45 10.29 -4.68
N PRO A 55 -17.14 9.14 -4.59
CA PRO A 55 -16.48 7.87 -4.31
C PRO A 55 -15.59 7.50 -5.51
N GLN A 56 -14.28 7.43 -5.28
CA GLN A 56 -13.35 6.82 -6.24
C GLN A 56 -12.79 5.53 -5.67
N ILE A 57 -13.07 4.46 -6.37
CA ILE A 57 -12.50 3.15 -6.06
C ILE A 57 -11.35 2.89 -7.03
N GLY A 58 -10.16 2.66 -6.49
CA GLY A 58 -9.05 2.09 -7.24
C GLY A 58 -8.30 3.06 -8.15
N ARG A 59 -8.33 4.37 -7.89
CA ARG A 59 -7.46 5.35 -8.58
C ARG A 59 -7.05 6.50 -7.68
N ASN A 60 -5.76 6.78 -7.64
CA ASN A 60 -5.16 7.94 -6.99
C ASN A 60 -4.08 8.54 -7.90
N ASP A 61 -4.06 9.87 -8.03
CA ASP A 61 -3.11 10.57 -8.90
C ASP A 61 -2.16 11.50 -8.12
N GLN A 62 -2.08 11.36 -6.76
CA GLN A 62 -1.31 12.29 -5.93
C GLN A 62 0.19 11.96 -5.92
N LEU A 63 0.58 10.71 -5.70
CA LEU A 63 1.97 10.27 -5.67
C LEU A 63 2.37 9.63 -7.01
N VAL A 64 1.64 8.59 -7.41
CA VAL A 64 1.83 7.93 -8.70
C VAL A 64 0.52 7.96 -9.47
N PRO A 65 0.43 8.68 -10.59
CA PRO A 65 -0.81 8.77 -11.36
C PRO A 65 -1.35 7.40 -11.77
N GLY A 66 -2.61 7.15 -11.47
CA GLY A 66 -3.28 5.88 -11.76
C GLY A 66 -3.09 4.78 -10.72
N ALA A 67 -2.38 5.05 -9.63
CA ALA A 67 -2.26 4.12 -8.50
C ALA A 67 -3.62 3.81 -7.86
N ALA A 68 -3.71 2.71 -7.13
CA ALA A 68 -4.94 2.26 -6.48
C ALA A 68 -5.34 3.14 -5.28
N GLY A 69 -4.36 3.64 -4.53
CA GLY A 69 -4.59 4.48 -3.36
C GLY A 69 -3.30 4.93 -2.69
N ILE A 70 -3.46 5.74 -1.65
CA ILE A 70 -2.35 6.17 -0.80
C ILE A 70 -2.77 6.07 0.68
N THR A 71 -1.80 5.86 1.56
CA THR A 71 -2.02 5.99 3.00
C THR A 71 -2.04 7.45 3.41
N VAL A 72 -2.56 7.74 4.61
CA VAL A 72 -2.42 9.07 5.21
C VAL A 72 -1.11 9.15 5.96
N GLY A 73 -0.33 10.21 5.72
CA GLY A 73 0.89 10.50 6.47
C GLY A 73 0.62 11.34 7.72
N PHE A 74 1.48 11.18 8.73
CA PHE A 74 1.48 11.98 9.95
C PHE A 74 2.91 12.38 10.29
N ASP A 75 3.36 13.53 9.80
CA ASP A 75 4.74 14.02 9.98
C ASP A 75 5.14 14.14 11.45
N SER A 76 4.18 14.51 12.32
CA SER A 76 4.39 14.59 13.78
C SER A 76 4.76 13.24 14.39
N LEU A 77 4.34 12.13 13.78
CA LEU A 77 4.63 10.77 14.22
C LEU A 77 5.73 10.11 13.37
N GLY A 78 6.25 10.79 12.35
CA GLY A 78 7.22 10.23 11.40
C GLY A 78 6.64 9.19 10.47
N ILE A 79 5.30 9.20 10.26
CA ILE A 79 4.62 8.30 9.34
C ILE A 79 4.51 9.00 7.98
N THR A 80 5.19 8.47 6.98
CA THR A 80 5.12 8.96 5.59
C THR A 80 3.92 8.35 4.87
N GLN A 81 3.44 9.05 3.84
CA GLN A 81 2.48 8.47 2.91
C GLN A 81 3.14 7.35 2.10
N MET A 82 2.38 6.29 1.83
CA MET A 82 2.77 5.20 0.96
C MET A 82 1.78 5.07 -0.20
N CYS A 83 2.31 4.85 -1.39
CA CYS A 83 1.54 4.63 -2.60
C CYS A 83 1.26 3.14 -2.78
N LEU A 84 -0.03 2.79 -2.93
CA LEU A 84 -0.47 1.44 -3.24
C LEU A 84 -0.84 1.37 -4.72
N SER A 85 -0.21 0.49 -5.47
CA SER A 85 -0.57 0.25 -6.86
C SER A 85 -1.15 -1.14 -7.05
N ASP A 86 -2.14 -1.22 -7.93
CA ASP A 86 -2.75 -2.49 -8.29
C ASP A 86 -1.86 -3.25 -9.27
N GLY A 87 -1.93 -4.55 -9.23
CA GLY A 87 -1.66 -5.40 -10.32
C GLY A 87 -1.12 -6.78 -10.05
N PRO A 88 -1.99 -7.81 -9.97
CA PRO A 88 -1.57 -9.22 -9.91
C PRO A 88 -0.88 -9.72 -11.18
N ALA A 89 -1.09 -9.05 -12.31
CA ALA A 89 -0.50 -9.37 -13.61
C ALA A 89 0.30 -8.20 -14.19
N GLY A 90 0.88 -7.37 -13.33
CA GLY A 90 1.69 -6.21 -13.68
C GLY A 90 1.24 -4.93 -12.97
N LEU A 91 2.19 -4.04 -12.74
CA LEU A 91 1.94 -2.74 -12.12
C LEU A 91 0.95 -1.94 -12.96
N ARG A 92 -0.07 -1.37 -12.32
CA ARG A 92 -1.08 -0.53 -12.97
C ARG A 92 -0.95 0.92 -12.57
N ILE A 93 -0.44 1.73 -13.49
CA ILE A 93 -0.32 3.18 -13.36
C ILE A 93 -0.85 3.86 -14.63
N SER A 94 -1.00 5.19 -14.58
CA SER A 94 -1.30 5.97 -15.79
C SER A 94 -0.09 6.03 -16.71
N PRO A 95 -0.25 5.79 -18.03
CA PRO A 95 0.82 5.93 -18.99
C PRO A 95 1.23 7.40 -19.21
N ASN A 96 0.42 8.35 -18.78
CA ASN A 96 0.67 9.79 -18.94
C ASN A 96 0.78 10.47 -17.58
N ARG A 97 1.69 11.43 -17.46
CA ARG A 97 1.87 12.27 -16.27
C ARG A 97 1.64 13.73 -16.62
N GLU A 98 1.02 14.49 -15.70
CA GLU A 98 0.77 15.92 -15.89
C GLU A 98 2.10 16.68 -16.09
N GLY A 99 2.20 17.45 -17.15
CA GLY A 99 3.40 18.23 -17.49
C GLY A 99 4.49 17.46 -18.24
N ASP A 100 4.38 16.15 -18.39
CA ASP A 100 5.28 15.36 -19.24
C ASP A 100 4.58 15.00 -20.56
N THR A 101 5.00 15.65 -21.63
CA THR A 101 4.49 15.43 -23.00
C THR A 101 5.42 14.59 -23.86
N VAL A 102 6.55 14.17 -23.32
CA VAL A 102 7.61 13.46 -24.04
C VAL A 102 7.59 11.97 -23.72
N ASN A 103 7.43 11.63 -22.45
CA ASN A 103 7.52 10.26 -22.00
C ASN A 103 6.15 9.60 -21.88
N THR A 104 6.15 8.29 -22.12
CA THR A 104 5.01 7.42 -21.84
C THR A 104 5.46 6.32 -20.88
N TYR A 105 4.74 6.17 -19.78
CA TYR A 105 5.09 5.28 -18.67
C TYR A 105 4.37 3.94 -18.87
N TYR A 106 5.06 3.00 -19.48
CA TYR A 106 4.55 1.66 -19.74
C TYR A 106 4.95 0.70 -18.63
N CYS A 107 4.01 -0.15 -18.24
CA CYS A 107 4.30 -1.29 -17.37
C CYS A 107 4.20 -2.59 -18.16
N THR A 108 4.96 -3.59 -17.74
CA THR A 108 4.94 -4.91 -18.34
C THR A 108 3.64 -5.62 -18.00
N GLY A 109 2.98 -6.21 -19.01
CA GLY A 109 1.89 -7.16 -18.85
C GLY A 109 2.46 -8.55 -18.59
N PHE A 110 2.40 -8.99 -17.34
CA PHE A 110 2.85 -10.34 -16.95
C PHE A 110 1.74 -11.37 -17.14
N PRO A 111 2.09 -12.67 -17.18
CA PRO A 111 1.11 -13.73 -17.21
C PRO A 111 0.20 -13.71 -15.99
N VAL A 112 -1.07 -14.05 -16.17
CA VAL A 112 -2.02 -14.13 -15.03
C VAL A 112 -1.72 -15.30 -14.11
N GLY A 113 -2.14 -15.21 -12.85
CA GLY A 113 -1.80 -16.18 -11.80
C GLY A 113 -2.05 -17.65 -12.16
N THR A 114 -3.17 -17.96 -12.82
CA THR A 114 -3.48 -19.32 -13.28
C THR A 114 -2.44 -19.85 -14.28
N VAL A 115 -1.95 -19.01 -15.20
CA VAL A 115 -0.91 -19.39 -16.16
C VAL A 115 0.42 -19.62 -15.45
N MET A 116 0.81 -18.74 -14.52
CA MET A 116 2.03 -18.91 -13.73
C MET A 116 2.01 -20.17 -12.88
N ALA A 117 0.92 -20.45 -12.18
CA ALA A 117 0.76 -21.67 -11.39
C ALA A 117 0.83 -22.95 -12.25
N SER A 118 0.34 -22.90 -13.48
CA SER A 118 0.36 -24.01 -14.42
C SER A 118 1.78 -24.41 -14.86
N THR A 119 2.78 -23.57 -14.64
CA THR A 119 4.18 -23.89 -14.92
C THR A 119 4.78 -24.85 -13.91
N TRP A 120 4.25 -24.91 -12.68
CA TRP A 120 4.80 -25.65 -11.53
C TRP A 120 6.26 -25.27 -11.22
N ASN A 121 6.72 -24.12 -11.71
CA ASN A 121 8.11 -23.66 -11.61
C ASN A 121 8.22 -22.47 -10.67
N GLN A 122 8.62 -22.71 -9.43
CA GLN A 122 8.77 -21.68 -8.41
C GLN A 122 9.87 -20.66 -8.75
N ASP A 123 10.94 -21.08 -9.40
CA ASP A 123 12.04 -20.17 -9.78
C ASP A 123 11.59 -19.16 -10.84
N LEU A 124 10.74 -19.61 -11.78
CA LEU A 124 10.14 -18.71 -12.78
C LEU A 124 9.20 -17.71 -12.13
N VAL A 125 8.37 -18.15 -11.19
CA VAL A 125 7.45 -17.27 -10.43
C VAL A 125 8.24 -16.24 -9.61
N GLN A 126 9.35 -16.64 -9.00
CA GLN A 126 10.23 -15.71 -8.28
C GLN A 126 10.86 -14.66 -9.21
N GLN A 127 11.28 -15.07 -10.41
CA GLN A 127 11.81 -14.15 -11.43
C GLN A 127 10.76 -13.13 -11.87
N GLU A 128 9.50 -13.55 -12.04
CA GLU A 128 8.38 -12.65 -12.33
C GLU A 128 8.17 -11.66 -11.20
N GLY A 129 8.11 -12.13 -9.94
CA GLY A 129 7.97 -11.27 -8.77
C GLY A 129 9.10 -10.23 -8.67
N ALA A 130 10.35 -10.65 -8.90
CA ALA A 130 11.49 -9.75 -8.90
C ALA A 130 11.44 -8.70 -10.03
N ALA A 131 11.02 -9.10 -11.23
CA ALA A 131 10.88 -8.19 -12.37
C ALA A 131 9.77 -7.15 -12.10
N MET A 132 8.64 -7.59 -11.56
CA MET A 132 7.52 -6.72 -11.20
C MET A 132 7.90 -5.78 -10.05
N GLY A 133 8.61 -6.26 -9.03
CA GLY A 133 9.11 -5.45 -7.93
C GLY A 133 10.08 -4.35 -8.39
N ASN A 134 10.91 -4.61 -9.38
CA ASN A 134 11.79 -3.61 -9.98
C ASN A 134 10.99 -2.49 -10.68
N GLU A 135 9.91 -2.81 -11.40
CA GLU A 135 9.04 -1.79 -11.98
C GLU A 135 8.33 -0.96 -10.89
N VAL A 136 7.89 -1.59 -9.80
CA VAL A 136 7.30 -0.89 -8.65
C VAL A 136 8.25 0.15 -8.08
N LEU A 137 9.52 -0.21 -7.89
CA LEU A 137 10.57 0.71 -7.42
C LEU A 137 10.84 1.83 -8.43
N GLU A 138 10.94 1.50 -9.72
CA GLU A 138 11.21 2.46 -10.80
C GLU A 138 10.13 3.54 -10.87
N TYR A 139 8.85 3.15 -10.73
CA TYR A 139 7.74 4.09 -10.85
C TYR A 139 7.34 4.76 -9.54
N GLY A 140 7.99 4.39 -8.42
CA GLY A 140 7.82 5.05 -7.13
C GLY A 140 6.56 4.62 -6.38
N ALA A 141 6.06 3.42 -6.61
CA ALA A 141 5.05 2.79 -5.76
C ALA A 141 5.74 2.08 -4.58
N ASP A 142 5.09 2.07 -3.42
CA ASP A 142 5.64 1.47 -2.20
C ASP A 142 5.07 0.07 -1.95
N ILE A 143 3.82 -0.15 -2.35
CA ILE A 143 3.08 -1.40 -2.11
C ILE A 143 2.43 -1.84 -3.42
N LEU A 144 2.73 -3.06 -3.84
CA LEU A 144 2.02 -3.72 -4.93
C LEU A 144 0.90 -4.60 -4.35
N LEU A 145 -0.33 -4.42 -4.86
CA LEU A 145 -1.48 -5.24 -4.50
C LEU A 145 -1.46 -6.54 -5.32
N ALA A 146 -0.51 -7.40 -4.99
CA ALA A 146 -0.23 -8.69 -5.61
C ALA A 146 0.49 -9.61 -4.60
N PRO A 147 0.54 -10.92 -4.85
CA PRO A 147 -0.18 -11.65 -5.88
C PRO A 147 -1.67 -11.87 -5.55
N GLY A 148 -2.47 -12.26 -6.55
CA GLY A 148 -3.82 -12.76 -6.35
C GLY A 148 -3.79 -14.19 -5.79
N MET A 149 -3.81 -14.35 -4.46
CA MET A 149 -3.63 -15.65 -3.80
C MET A 149 -4.89 -16.26 -3.19
N ASN A 150 -6.06 -15.79 -3.59
CA ASN A 150 -7.31 -16.41 -3.17
C ASN A 150 -7.46 -17.83 -3.74
N ILE A 151 -8.18 -18.68 -3.01
CA ILE A 151 -8.47 -20.03 -3.50
C ILE A 151 -9.61 -19.99 -4.51
N GLN A 152 -9.46 -20.69 -5.63
CA GLN A 152 -10.47 -20.88 -6.67
C GLN A 152 -11.58 -21.82 -6.18
N ARG A 153 -12.51 -21.32 -5.35
CA ARG A 153 -13.55 -22.13 -4.70
C ARG A 153 -14.82 -22.32 -5.53
N ASN A 154 -15.11 -21.37 -6.41
CA ASN A 154 -16.33 -21.38 -7.22
C ASN A 154 -15.96 -21.08 -8.67
N PRO A 155 -16.32 -21.96 -9.64
CA PRO A 155 -15.98 -21.75 -11.05
C PRO A 155 -16.65 -20.52 -11.66
N LEU A 156 -17.71 -20.01 -11.04
CA LEU A 156 -18.39 -18.78 -11.49
C LEU A 156 -17.75 -17.49 -10.95
N CYS A 157 -16.67 -17.59 -10.15
CA CYS A 157 -15.96 -16.40 -9.67
C CYS A 157 -15.22 -15.72 -10.83
N GLY A 158 -15.59 -14.47 -11.13
CA GLY A 158 -15.01 -13.70 -12.23
C GLY A 158 -13.52 -13.34 -12.07
N ARG A 159 -12.92 -13.62 -10.90
CA ARG A 159 -11.50 -13.34 -10.61
C ARG A 159 -10.64 -14.60 -10.54
N ASN A 160 -11.17 -15.79 -10.87
CA ASN A 160 -10.38 -17.02 -10.84
C ASN A 160 -9.13 -16.99 -11.74
N PHE A 161 -9.18 -16.23 -12.83
CA PHE A 161 -8.06 -16.10 -13.77
C PHE A 161 -6.78 -15.54 -13.13
N GLU A 162 -6.91 -14.70 -12.10
CA GLU A 162 -5.78 -14.07 -11.42
C GLU A 162 -5.30 -14.85 -10.18
N TYR A 163 -6.02 -15.90 -9.78
CA TYR A 163 -5.65 -16.76 -8.67
C TYR A 163 -4.84 -17.95 -9.13
N TYR A 164 -4.03 -18.52 -8.24
CA TYR A 164 -3.12 -19.59 -8.59
C TYR A 164 -3.80 -20.95 -8.72
N SER A 165 -4.64 -21.36 -7.77
CA SER A 165 -5.22 -22.69 -7.73
C SER A 165 -6.40 -22.81 -6.78
N GLU A 166 -7.14 -23.93 -6.89
CA GLU A 166 -8.06 -24.44 -5.88
C GLU A 166 -7.32 -25.14 -4.72
N ASP A 167 -6.09 -25.61 -4.96
CA ASP A 167 -5.25 -26.24 -3.95
C ASP A 167 -4.53 -25.18 -3.09
N PRO A 168 -4.78 -25.15 -1.77
CA PRO A 168 -4.15 -24.17 -0.87
C PRO A 168 -2.63 -24.37 -0.75
N VAL A 169 -2.11 -25.58 -0.92
CA VAL A 169 -0.67 -25.85 -0.83
C VAL A 169 0.03 -25.28 -2.07
N LEU A 170 -0.51 -25.53 -3.26
CA LEU A 170 0.01 -24.96 -4.51
C LEU A 170 -0.07 -23.43 -4.47
N SER A 171 -1.21 -22.87 -4.12
CA SER A 171 -1.41 -21.42 -4.02
C SER A 171 -0.43 -20.78 -3.03
N GLY A 172 -0.25 -21.38 -1.85
CA GLY A 172 0.66 -20.87 -0.82
C GLY A 172 2.13 -20.91 -1.24
N LYS A 173 2.58 -21.99 -1.87
CA LYS A 173 3.97 -22.12 -2.36
C LYS A 173 4.25 -21.17 -3.52
N THR A 174 3.32 -21.03 -4.46
CA THR A 174 3.44 -20.10 -5.59
C THR A 174 3.45 -18.65 -5.12
N SER A 175 2.55 -18.28 -4.19
CA SER A 175 2.55 -16.95 -3.57
C SER A 175 3.85 -16.64 -2.85
N ALA A 176 4.38 -17.60 -2.09
CA ALA A 176 5.63 -17.42 -1.37
C ALA A 176 6.84 -17.26 -2.32
N ALA A 177 6.83 -17.93 -3.47
CA ALA A 177 7.86 -17.75 -4.49
C ALA A 177 7.78 -16.35 -5.12
N PHE A 178 6.58 -15.87 -5.41
CA PHE A 178 6.38 -14.52 -5.98
C PHE A 178 6.85 -13.40 -5.03
N VAL A 179 6.63 -13.54 -3.72
CA VAL A 179 6.93 -12.48 -2.72
C VAL A 179 8.41 -12.42 -2.32
N ARG A 180 9.21 -13.45 -2.59
CA ARG A 180 10.64 -13.51 -2.27
C ARG A 180 11.52 -12.69 -3.20
#